data_a02faad425f0fa5070a5be8999ca0fc0
#
_entry.id   a02faad425f0fa5070a5be8999ca0fc0
#
_cell.length_a   1.000
_cell.length_b   1.000
_cell.length_c   1.000
_cell.angle_alpha   90.00
_cell.angle_beta   90.00
_cell.angle_gamma   90.00
#
_symmetry.space_group_name_H-M   'P 1'
#
loop_
_entity.id
_entity.type
_entity.pdbx_description
1 polymer ?
#
loop_
_entity_poly.entity_id
_entity_poly.type
_entity_poly.pdbx_seq_one_letter_code
_entity_poly.pdbx_strand_id
1 'polypeptide(L)'
;MHHAMKVLPQEQFVFYADEDNVPYGTKTKEQVMEYVRTAFDFLMTQDVKAIVTACNTATSVAVAEMRRRYSVPIIGMEPAVKKALDLDAEHRVLVTATPITVSGRKMELLIEKVDKDNLIDRLALPELVLFAERQEFRSPAVTEYLREQ
;
A
#
# COMPACT_ATOMS: atom_id res chain seq x y z
N MET A 1 -7.12 -10.32 5.38
CA MET A 1 -8.47 -10.71 5.85
C MET A 1 -8.44 -11.82 6.89
N HIS A 2 -7.85 -13.01 6.65
CA HIS A 2 -7.84 -14.14 7.59
C HIS A 2 -7.42 -13.79 9.04
N HIS A 3 -6.38 -12.96 9.22
CA HIS A 3 -5.97 -12.51 10.55
C HIS A 3 -7.02 -11.60 11.21
N ALA A 4 -7.61 -10.69 10.46
CA ALA A 4 -8.67 -9.82 10.98
C ALA A 4 -9.90 -10.63 11.46
N MET A 5 -10.30 -11.65 10.71
CA MET A 5 -11.40 -12.55 11.11
C MET A 5 -11.09 -13.32 12.40
N LYS A 6 -9.82 -13.67 12.65
CA LYS A 6 -9.42 -14.29 13.93
C LYS A 6 -9.48 -13.35 15.11
N VAL A 7 -9.11 -12.09 14.92
CA VAL A 7 -9.07 -11.06 15.97
C VAL A 7 -10.46 -10.48 16.25
N LEU A 8 -11.32 -10.46 15.24
CA LEU A 8 -12.67 -9.90 15.28
C LEU A 8 -13.71 -10.96 14.87
N PRO A 9 -13.87 -12.04 15.64
CA PRO A 9 -14.69 -13.19 15.23
C PRO A 9 -16.19 -12.91 15.21
N GLN A 10 -16.64 -11.81 15.79
CA GLN A 10 -18.05 -11.39 15.78
C GLN A 10 -18.41 -10.49 14.59
N GLU A 11 -17.39 -10.10 13.77
CA GLU A 11 -17.60 -9.21 12.64
C GLU A 11 -17.81 -9.99 11.34
N GLN A 12 -18.64 -9.43 10.48
CA GLN A 12 -18.78 -9.91 9.11
C GLN A 12 -17.83 -9.13 8.20
N PHE A 13 -17.23 -9.84 7.22
CA PHE A 13 -16.26 -9.26 6.32
C PHE A 13 -16.72 -9.38 4.88
N VAL A 14 -16.72 -8.24 4.17
CA VAL A 14 -16.83 -8.19 2.71
C VAL A 14 -15.42 -8.00 2.16
N PHE A 15 -15.01 -8.83 1.22
CA PHE A 15 -13.72 -8.73 0.54
C PHE A 15 -13.92 -8.32 -0.91
N TYR A 16 -13.30 -7.23 -1.31
CA TYR A 16 -13.26 -6.77 -2.69
C TYR A 16 -11.82 -6.86 -3.21
N ALA A 17 -11.60 -7.66 -4.25
CA ALA A 17 -10.35 -7.74 -5.00
C ALA A 17 -10.57 -7.09 -6.37
N ASP A 18 -9.80 -6.04 -6.67
CA ASP A 18 -9.84 -5.37 -7.97
C ASP A 18 -8.87 -6.04 -8.95
N GLU A 19 -9.19 -7.29 -9.32
CA GLU A 19 -8.31 -8.12 -10.14
C GLU A 19 -8.12 -7.59 -11.57
N ASP A 20 -9.13 -6.90 -12.11
CA ASP A 20 -9.11 -6.38 -13.47
C ASP A 20 -8.15 -5.17 -13.65
N ASN A 21 -7.85 -4.45 -12.58
CA ASN A 21 -7.08 -3.20 -12.64
C ASN A 21 -5.70 -3.28 -11.99
N VAL A 22 -5.37 -4.38 -11.32
CA VAL A 22 -4.03 -4.58 -10.74
C VAL A 22 -2.98 -4.85 -11.84
N PRO A 23 -1.71 -4.52 -11.60
CA PRO A 23 -1.15 -3.88 -10.41
C PRO A 23 -1.30 -2.35 -10.46
N TYR A 24 -1.71 -1.74 -9.35
CA TYR A 24 -1.88 -0.29 -9.25
C TYR A 24 -0.57 0.51 -9.39
N GLY A 25 0.56 -0.11 -9.11
CA GLY A 25 1.88 0.52 -9.21
C GLY A 25 2.29 0.95 -10.62
N THR A 26 1.65 0.39 -11.65
CA THR A 26 1.89 0.70 -13.07
C THR A 26 0.89 1.72 -13.65
N LYS A 27 -0.10 2.14 -12.86
CA LYS A 27 -1.17 3.03 -13.29
C LYS A 27 -0.86 4.49 -12.95
N THR A 28 -1.58 5.43 -13.58
CA THR A 28 -1.53 6.83 -13.16
C THR A 28 -2.29 7.05 -11.85
N LYS A 29 -2.03 8.16 -11.18
CA LYS A 29 -2.77 8.51 -9.94
C LYS A 29 -4.27 8.64 -10.19
N GLU A 30 -4.65 9.20 -11.34
CA GLU A 30 -6.03 9.41 -11.76
C GLU A 30 -6.75 8.07 -11.96
N GLN A 31 -6.09 7.12 -12.62
CA GLN A 31 -6.61 5.76 -12.80
C GLN A 31 -6.80 5.05 -11.46
N VAL A 32 -5.78 5.08 -10.59
CA VAL A 32 -5.89 4.48 -9.24
C VAL A 32 -7.02 5.12 -8.43
N MET A 33 -7.18 6.44 -8.52
CA MET A 33 -8.27 7.15 -7.84
C MET A 33 -9.64 6.69 -8.32
N GLU A 34 -9.81 6.52 -9.62
CA GLU A 34 -11.06 6.05 -10.22
C GLU A 34 -11.38 4.61 -9.78
N TYR A 35 -10.41 3.70 -9.87
CA TYR A 35 -10.60 2.31 -9.46
C TYR A 35 -10.94 2.18 -7.97
N VAL A 36 -10.23 2.90 -7.12
CA VAL A 36 -10.51 2.91 -5.68
C VAL A 36 -11.91 3.49 -5.40
N ARG A 37 -12.31 4.53 -6.11
CA ARG A 37 -13.67 5.11 -5.97
C ARG A 37 -14.74 4.08 -6.35
N THR A 38 -14.57 3.38 -7.46
CA THR A 38 -15.50 2.31 -7.89
C THR A 38 -15.60 1.21 -6.84
N ALA A 39 -14.48 0.76 -6.28
CA ALA A 39 -14.46 -0.24 -5.22
C ALA A 39 -15.18 0.25 -3.95
N PHE A 40 -14.98 1.52 -3.57
CA PHE A 40 -15.65 2.12 -2.41
C PHE A 40 -17.15 2.30 -2.64
N ASP A 41 -17.57 2.78 -3.81
CA ASP A 41 -18.98 2.90 -4.16
C ASP A 41 -19.68 1.53 -4.06
N PHE A 42 -19.04 0.46 -4.56
CA PHE A 42 -19.57 -0.89 -4.40
C PHE A 42 -19.65 -1.31 -2.92
N LEU A 43 -18.57 -1.13 -2.15
CA LEU A 43 -18.57 -1.52 -0.73
C LEU A 43 -19.62 -0.78 0.08
N MET A 44 -19.92 0.47 -0.25
CA MET A 44 -20.98 1.22 0.41
C MET A 44 -22.37 0.66 0.15
N THR A 45 -22.59 -0.06 -0.95
CA THR A 45 -23.85 -0.79 -1.17
C THR A 45 -24.02 -2.02 -0.28
N GLN A 46 -22.96 -2.46 0.39
CA GLN A 46 -22.94 -3.64 1.25
C GLN A 46 -23.19 -3.34 2.73
N ASP A 47 -23.65 -2.13 3.07
CA ASP A 47 -23.93 -1.69 4.43
C ASP A 47 -22.73 -1.87 5.40
N VAL A 48 -21.54 -1.59 4.91
CA VAL A 48 -20.31 -1.72 5.71
C VAL A 48 -20.16 -0.58 6.72
N LYS A 49 -19.76 -0.90 7.94
CA LYS A 49 -19.51 0.09 9.00
C LYS A 49 -18.09 0.67 9.03
N ALA A 50 -17.17 0.08 8.29
CA ALA A 50 -15.79 0.57 8.12
C ALA A 50 -15.18 -0.05 6.87
N ILE A 51 -14.19 0.62 6.27
CA ILE A 51 -13.44 0.11 5.11
C ILE A 51 -11.95 0.08 5.44
N VAL A 52 -11.28 -1.03 5.12
CA VAL A 52 -9.83 -1.18 5.23
C VAL A 52 -9.23 -1.26 3.84
N THR A 53 -8.38 -0.31 3.49
CA THR A 53 -7.61 -0.32 2.24
C THR A 53 -6.26 -0.99 2.50
N ALA A 54 -6.13 -2.27 2.14
CA ALA A 54 -4.94 -3.08 2.41
C ALA A 54 -3.81 -2.92 1.38
N CYS A 55 -3.83 -1.85 0.59
CA CYS A 55 -2.84 -1.52 -0.45
C CYS A 55 -2.17 -0.19 -0.13
N ASN A 56 -0.82 -0.16 -0.09
CA ASN A 56 -0.06 1.08 0.14
C ASN A 56 -0.26 2.09 -0.99
N THR A 57 -0.26 1.64 -2.25
CA THR A 57 -0.47 2.52 -3.42
C THR A 57 -1.86 3.16 -3.38
N ALA A 58 -2.93 2.38 -3.21
CA ALA A 58 -4.28 2.90 -3.08
C ALA A 58 -4.43 3.83 -1.87
N THR A 59 -3.81 3.49 -0.74
CA THR A 59 -3.81 4.34 0.45
C THR A 59 -3.12 5.69 0.18
N SER A 60 -1.96 5.66 -0.46
CA SER A 60 -1.19 6.88 -0.76
C SER A 60 -1.94 7.82 -1.70
N VAL A 61 -2.62 7.27 -2.70
CA VAL A 61 -3.30 8.04 -3.74
C VAL A 61 -4.70 8.50 -3.29
N ALA A 62 -5.52 7.60 -2.73
CA ALA A 62 -6.97 7.81 -2.69
C ALA A 62 -7.55 7.98 -1.28
N VAL A 63 -6.98 7.39 -0.23
CA VAL A 63 -7.64 7.32 1.10
C VAL A 63 -7.98 8.70 1.67
N ALA A 64 -7.14 9.72 1.44
CA ALA A 64 -7.44 11.07 1.94
C ALA A 64 -8.71 11.67 1.30
N GLU A 65 -8.95 11.40 0.01
CA GLU A 65 -10.18 11.81 -0.67
C GLU A 65 -11.37 10.96 -0.23
N MET A 66 -11.20 9.65 -0.12
CA MET A 66 -12.26 8.74 0.32
C MET A 66 -12.78 9.12 1.72
N ARG A 67 -11.90 9.51 2.64
CA ARG A 67 -12.28 10.00 3.98
C ARG A 67 -13.12 11.28 3.96
N ARG A 68 -13.01 12.11 2.92
CA ARG A 68 -13.86 13.29 2.73
C ARG A 68 -15.20 12.95 2.09
N ARG A 69 -15.24 11.91 1.28
CA ARG A 69 -16.41 11.52 0.48
C ARG A 69 -17.37 10.61 1.23
N TYR A 70 -16.86 9.71 2.07
CA TYR A 70 -17.67 8.71 2.74
C TYR A 70 -17.67 8.92 4.26
N SER A 71 -18.81 8.63 4.89
CA SER A 71 -19.04 8.85 6.33
C SER A 71 -18.51 7.72 7.23
N VAL A 72 -18.20 6.56 6.64
CA VAL A 72 -17.67 5.42 7.41
C VAL A 72 -16.19 5.60 7.72
N PRO A 73 -15.68 5.07 8.84
CA PRO A 73 -14.25 5.03 9.13
C PRO A 73 -13.46 4.32 8.02
N ILE A 74 -12.38 4.94 7.55
CA ILE A 74 -11.51 4.38 6.51
C ILE A 74 -10.10 4.24 7.06
N ILE A 75 -9.62 2.99 7.11
CA ILE A 75 -8.29 2.61 7.58
C ILE A 75 -7.42 2.33 6.35
N GLY A 76 -6.35 3.07 6.19
CA GLY A 76 -5.34 2.82 5.15
C GLY A 76 -4.11 2.12 5.71
N MET A 77 -3.30 1.55 4.84
CA MET A 77 -1.99 1.01 5.22
C MET A 77 -0.94 2.13 5.30
N GLU A 78 -0.06 2.03 6.27
CA GLU A 78 1.16 2.82 6.33
C GLU A 78 2.37 1.93 6.12
N PRO A 79 3.40 2.39 5.39
CA PRO A 79 4.68 1.68 5.32
C PRO A 79 5.29 1.53 6.72
N ALA A 80 5.94 0.38 6.97
CA ALA A 80 6.49 0.05 8.29
C ALA A 80 7.80 0.81 8.61
N VAL A 81 8.01 1.96 8.03
CA VAL A 81 9.24 2.77 8.11
C VAL A 81 9.61 3.10 9.56
N LYS A 82 8.63 3.66 10.31
CA LYS A 82 8.84 3.97 11.72
C LYS A 82 9.23 2.73 12.52
N LYS A 83 8.52 1.62 12.30
CA LYS A 83 8.81 0.37 13.01
C LYS A 83 10.21 -0.17 12.69
N ALA A 84 10.69 -0.01 11.46
CA ALA A 84 12.04 -0.41 11.08
C ALA A 84 13.08 0.41 11.83
N LEU A 85 12.94 1.73 11.90
CA LEU A 85 13.83 2.60 12.68
C LEU A 85 13.78 2.32 14.19
N ASP A 86 12.58 2.03 14.74
CA ASP A 86 12.43 1.69 16.16
C ASP A 86 13.10 0.34 16.53
N LEU A 87 13.25 -0.57 15.56
CA LEU A 87 13.90 -1.88 15.78
C LEU A 87 15.42 -1.81 15.74
N ASP A 88 15.96 -0.93 14.91
CA ASP A 88 17.39 -0.77 14.75
C ASP A 88 17.71 0.68 14.33
N ALA A 89 18.11 1.48 15.30
CA ALA A 89 18.43 2.89 15.11
C ALA A 89 19.88 3.13 14.61
N GLU A 90 20.70 2.09 14.49
CA GLU A 90 22.10 2.22 14.09
C GLU A 90 22.32 1.96 12.59
N HIS A 91 21.36 1.26 11.94
CA HIS A 91 21.45 0.88 10.53
C HIS A 91 20.53 1.68 9.62
N ARG A 92 20.96 1.83 8.37
CA ARG A 92 20.15 2.46 7.34
C ARG A 92 18.97 1.56 6.95
N VAL A 93 17.84 2.17 6.67
CA VAL A 93 16.61 1.49 6.25
C VAL A 93 16.36 1.78 4.77
N LEU A 94 16.38 0.74 3.95
CA LEU A 94 15.97 0.86 2.54
C LEU A 94 14.47 0.59 2.41
N VAL A 95 13.73 1.61 1.99
CA VAL A 95 12.29 1.50 1.69
C VAL A 95 12.11 1.20 0.21
N THR A 96 11.61 0.03 -0.09
CA THR A 96 11.26 -0.38 -1.47
C THR A 96 9.75 -0.38 -1.67
N ALA A 97 9.28 0.21 -2.77
CA ALA A 97 7.87 0.24 -3.13
C ALA A 97 7.68 0.60 -4.60
N THR A 98 6.42 0.71 -5.04
CA THR A 98 6.11 1.23 -6.38
C THR A 98 6.51 2.71 -6.51
N PRO A 99 6.82 3.21 -7.73
CA PRO A 99 7.21 4.61 -7.95
C PRO A 99 6.23 5.62 -7.32
N ILE A 100 4.93 5.40 -7.48
CA ILE A 100 3.88 6.28 -6.90
C ILE A 100 3.97 6.33 -5.37
N THR A 101 4.24 5.19 -4.73
CA THR A 101 4.33 5.11 -3.27
C THR A 101 5.62 5.76 -2.76
N VAL A 102 6.76 5.46 -3.39
CA VAL A 102 8.08 5.97 -2.97
C VAL A 102 8.18 7.48 -3.14
N SER A 103 7.67 8.03 -4.26
CA SER A 103 7.69 9.47 -4.56
C SER A 103 6.45 10.21 -4.07
N GLY A 104 5.54 9.53 -3.38
CA GLY A 104 4.29 10.12 -2.94
C GLY A 104 4.44 11.04 -1.74
N ARG A 105 3.67 12.13 -1.71
CA ARG A 105 3.68 13.11 -0.61
C ARG A 105 3.46 12.46 0.77
N LYS A 106 2.66 11.38 0.84
CA LYS A 106 2.43 10.64 2.08
C LYS A 106 3.73 10.01 2.61
N MET A 107 4.56 9.45 1.74
CA MET A 107 5.86 8.87 2.11
C MET A 107 6.82 9.97 2.58
N GLU A 108 6.88 11.09 1.87
CA GLU A 108 7.69 12.24 2.27
C GLU A 108 7.34 12.71 3.67
N LEU A 109 6.06 12.99 3.93
CA LEU A 109 5.59 13.43 5.25
C LEU A 109 5.85 12.40 6.35
N LEU A 110 5.75 11.12 6.05
CA LEU A 110 6.09 10.06 7.00
C LEU A 110 7.57 10.09 7.35
N ILE A 111 8.44 10.17 6.34
CA ILE A 111 9.90 10.22 6.53
C ILE A 111 10.29 11.49 7.29
N GLU A 112 9.82 12.68 6.89
CA GLU A 112 10.05 13.93 7.59
C GLU A 112 9.70 13.85 9.09
N LYS A 113 8.64 13.10 9.40
CA LYS A 113 8.16 12.91 10.78
C LYS A 113 9.04 11.98 11.61
N VAL A 114 9.52 10.87 11.02
CA VAL A 114 10.13 9.76 11.77
C VAL A 114 11.65 9.68 11.63
N ASP A 115 12.23 10.13 10.52
CA ASP A 115 13.65 10.05 10.20
C ASP A 115 14.38 11.34 10.59
N LYS A 116 14.89 11.38 11.80
CA LYS A 116 15.64 12.54 12.30
C LYS A 116 17.12 12.48 11.96
N ASP A 117 17.63 11.28 11.73
CA ASP A 117 19.07 11.02 11.55
C ASP A 117 19.43 10.73 10.09
N ASN A 118 18.46 10.89 9.17
CA ASN A 118 18.61 10.66 7.73
C ASN A 118 19.12 9.22 7.41
N LEU A 119 18.48 8.25 8.03
CA LEU A 119 18.80 6.82 7.89
C LEU A 119 17.96 6.12 6.79
N ILE A 120 16.98 6.80 6.19
CA ILE A 120 16.09 6.19 5.23
C ILE A 120 16.52 6.47 3.79
N ASP A 121 16.77 5.39 3.07
CA ASP A 121 16.91 5.39 1.62
C ASP A 121 15.61 4.93 0.95
N ARG A 122 15.34 5.43 -0.25
CA ARG A 122 14.15 5.07 -1.01
C ARG A 122 14.53 4.53 -2.38
N LEU A 123 13.99 3.37 -2.73
CA LEU A 123 14.21 2.75 -4.02
C LEU A 123 12.86 2.30 -4.63
N ALA A 124 12.56 2.81 -5.81
CA ALA A 124 11.41 2.36 -6.57
C ALA A 124 11.73 1.06 -7.30
N LEU A 125 10.94 0.00 -7.06
CA LEU A 125 11.11 -1.30 -7.72
C LEU A 125 9.80 -1.67 -8.47
N PRO A 126 9.54 -1.03 -9.63
CA PRO A 126 8.27 -1.19 -10.33
C PRO A 126 8.00 -2.61 -10.83
N GLU A 127 9.05 -3.39 -11.17
CA GLU A 127 8.87 -4.72 -11.71
C GLU A 127 8.62 -5.80 -10.65
N LEU A 128 8.95 -5.55 -9.38
CA LEU A 128 8.71 -6.55 -8.32
C LEU A 128 7.24 -6.93 -8.18
N VAL A 129 6.32 -6.00 -8.40
CA VAL A 129 4.89 -6.31 -8.37
C VAL A 129 4.50 -7.23 -9.53
N LEU A 130 5.11 -7.07 -10.71
CA LEU A 130 4.84 -7.94 -11.87
C LEU A 130 5.35 -9.36 -11.62
N PHE A 131 6.52 -9.52 -11.00
CA PHE A 131 7.02 -10.82 -10.59
C PHE A 131 6.10 -11.45 -9.53
N ALA A 132 5.63 -10.67 -8.56
CA ALA A 132 4.72 -11.18 -7.52
C ALA A 132 3.38 -11.65 -8.11
N GLU A 133 2.78 -10.91 -9.04
CA GLU A 133 1.55 -11.30 -9.73
C GLU A 133 1.72 -12.63 -10.52
N ARG A 134 2.90 -12.87 -11.07
CA ARG A 134 3.25 -14.15 -11.73
C ARG A 134 3.71 -15.24 -10.78
N GLN A 135 3.74 -14.98 -9.46
CA GLN A 135 4.26 -15.89 -8.42
C GLN A 135 5.75 -16.26 -8.60
N GLU A 136 6.51 -15.40 -9.23
CA GLU A 136 7.93 -15.57 -9.51
C GLU A 136 8.78 -14.97 -8.38
N PHE A 137 8.79 -15.58 -7.21
CA PHE A 137 9.49 -15.02 -6.03
C PHE A 137 10.99 -15.36 -5.96
N ARG A 138 11.46 -16.36 -6.71
CA ARG A 138 12.85 -16.88 -6.63
C ARG A 138 13.42 -17.24 -7.99
N SER A 139 12.87 -16.73 -9.07
CA SER A 139 13.37 -16.99 -10.42
C SER A 139 14.72 -16.28 -10.64
N PRO A 140 15.57 -16.78 -11.59
CA PRO A 140 16.79 -16.07 -12.00
C PRO A 140 16.51 -14.63 -12.45
N ALA A 141 15.39 -14.38 -13.10
CA ALA A 141 14.98 -13.05 -13.56
C ALA A 141 14.78 -12.05 -12.40
N VAL A 142 14.17 -12.47 -11.29
CA VAL A 142 14.04 -11.62 -10.09
C VAL A 142 15.42 -11.29 -9.51
N THR A 143 16.30 -12.29 -9.46
CA THR A 143 17.65 -12.10 -8.93
C THR A 143 18.48 -11.14 -9.78
N GLU A 144 18.38 -11.26 -11.09
CA GLU A 144 19.06 -10.37 -12.05
C GLU A 144 18.52 -8.95 -11.95
N TYR A 145 17.21 -8.79 -11.99
CA TYR A 145 16.56 -7.48 -11.78
C TYR A 145 17.03 -6.79 -10.49
N LEU A 146 17.06 -7.51 -9.36
CA LEU A 146 17.49 -6.93 -8.09
C LEU A 146 18.99 -6.59 -8.04
N ARG A 147 19.82 -7.25 -8.84
CA ARG A 147 21.27 -6.92 -8.94
C ARG A 147 21.54 -5.66 -9.77
N GLU A 148 20.65 -5.33 -10.67
CA GLU A 148 20.75 -4.17 -11.54
C GLU A 148 20.30 -2.87 -10.87
N GLN A 149 19.57 -2.99 -9.74
CA GLN A 149 19.06 -1.83 -8.98
C GLN A 149 20.06 -1.36 -7.93
#